data_2b733c2f7a432551e26d8c064c25cbd5
#
_entry.id   2b733c2f7a432551e26d8c064c25cbd5
#
_cell.length_a   1.000
_cell.length_b   1.000
_cell.length_c   1.000
_cell.angle_alpha   90.00
_cell.angle_beta   90.00
_cell.angle_gamma   90.00
#
_symmetry.space_group_name_H-M   'P 1'
#
loop_
_entity.id
_entity.type
_entity.pdbx_description
1 polymer ?
#
loop_
_entity_poly.entity_id
_entity_poly.type
_entity_poly.pdbx_seq_one_letter_code
_entity_poly.pdbx_strand_id
1 'polypeptide(L)'
;PCDRVFNHMFLDKIIQIPPHERVYLVNDDKYSTLAIISQFEECGITQYDFVPFYPGCKDTESDIQFAITAGEPQLVPSRIPNVLDIGNRIIDISTILQLCEYFSIPLQTVNRVSRNYVNQILHTVKTSETYYTNYVQTEQLMQVILFSLPIGICLFGADGRIQFMNAKFAHAFSLPSSNFEGQPFSECL
;
A
#
# COMPACT_ATOMS: atom_id res chain seq x y z
N PRO A 1 -5.92 -26.08 -14.91
CA PRO A 1 -4.99 -24.98 -14.69
C PRO A 1 -4.83 -24.81 -13.18
N CYS A 2 -3.62 -24.57 -12.73
CA CYS A 2 -3.35 -24.28 -11.32
C CYS A 2 -3.37 -22.75 -11.15
N ASP A 3 -4.36 -22.24 -10.46
CA ASP A 3 -4.47 -20.80 -10.23
C ASP A 3 -3.52 -20.40 -9.10
N ARG A 4 -2.73 -19.35 -9.37
CA ARG A 4 -1.81 -18.77 -8.42
C ARG A 4 -2.25 -17.36 -8.06
N VAL A 5 -2.24 -17.07 -6.78
CA VAL A 5 -2.57 -15.75 -6.25
C VAL A 5 -1.34 -15.11 -5.60
N PHE A 6 -1.33 -13.79 -5.51
CA PHE A 6 -0.27 -13.12 -4.77
C PHE A 6 -0.33 -13.48 -3.29
N ASN A 7 0.79 -13.35 -2.61
CA ASN A 7 0.85 -13.69 -1.19
C ASN A 7 0.24 -12.56 -0.33
N HIS A 8 -0.96 -12.79 0.18
CA HIS A 8 -1.71 -11.83 1.00
C HIS A 8 -0.99 -11.40 2.29
N MET A 9 0.01 -12.15 2.73
CA MET A 9 0.79 -11.80 3.93
C MET A 9 1.63 -10.52 3.75
N PHE A 10 1.78 -10.02 2.52
CA PHE A 10 2.54 -8.80 2.22
C PHE A 10 1.66 -7.57 1.94
N LEU A 11 0.35 -7.67 2.17
CA LEU A 11 -0.57 -6.55 1.98
C LEU A 11 -0.19 -5.31 2.81
N ASP A 12 0.28 -5.53 4.03
CA ASP A 12 0.76 -4.48 4.94
C ASP A 12 1.93 -3.67 4.35
N LYS A 13 2.80 -4.32 3.58
CA LYS A 13 3.91 -3.65 2.90
C LYS A 13 3.44 -2.84 1.69
N ILE A 14 2.46 -3.35 0.94
CA ILE A 14 1.91 -2.64 -0.23
C ILE A 14 1.27 -1.32 0.21
N ILE A 15 0.58 -1.30 1.34
CA ILE A 15 -0.07 -0.10 1.89
C ILE A 15 0.94 0.99 2.31
N GLN A 16 2.22 0.65 2.50
CA GLN A 16 3.26 1.62 2.84
C GLN A 16 3.70 2.49 1.65
N ILE A 17 3.37 2.10 0.42
CA ILE A 17 3.59 2.95 -0.75
C ILE A 17 2.60 4.12 -0.68
N PRO A 18 3.04 5.38 -0.91
CA PRO A 18 2.12 6.51 -0.92
C PRO A 18 0.99 6.33 -1.93
N PRO A 19 -0.25 6.74 -1.63
CA PRO A 19 -1.35 6.62 -2.57
C PRO A 19 -1.12 7.51 -3.80
N HIS A 20 -1.73 7.13 -4.92
CA HIS A 20 -1.65 7.80 -6.23
C HIS A 20 -0.27 7.75 -6.89
N GLU A 21 0.66 6.94 -6.37
CA GLU A 21 1.94 6.70 -7.03
C GLU A 21 1.76 5.78 -8.24
N ARG A 22 2.62 6.00 -9.25
CA ARG A 22 2.81 5.06 -10.36
C ARG A 22 3.82 4.01 -9.94
N VAL A 23 3.45 2.74 -10.05
CA VAL A 23 4.22 1.61 -9.51
C VAL A 23 4.45 0.57 -10.59
N TYR A 24 5.71 0.21 -10.84
CA TYR A 24 5.97 -0.97 -11.68
C TYR A 24 5.53 -2.24 -10.97
N LEU A 25 4.68 -3.03 -11.63
CA LEU A 25 4.48 -4.42 -11.25
C LEU A 25 5.36 -5.31 -12.12
N VAL A 26 6.34 -5.96 -11.49
CA VAL A 26 7.42 -6.67 -12.15
C VAL A 26 7.26 -8.18 -11.97
N ASN A 27 7.27 -8.93 -13.07
CA ASN A 27 7.27 -10.39 -13.04
C ASN A 27 8.00 -10.96 -14.29
N ASP A 28 8.14 -12.29 -14.34
CA ASP A 28 8.86 -13.05 -15.36
C ASP A 28 8.22 -13.03 -16.75
N ASP A 29 6.89 -12.81 -16.83
CA ASP A 29 6.16 -12.73 -18.10
C ASP A 29 4.95 -11.79 -18.02
N LYS A 30 4.46 -11.39 -19.21
CA LYS A 30 3.33 -10.47 -19.34
C LYS A 30 2.05 -10.99 -18.69
N TYR A 31 1.73 -12.27 -18.87
CA TYR A 31 0.50 -12.85 -18.35
C TYR A 31 0.48 -12.86 -16.83
N SER A 32 1.57 -13.32 -16.22
CA SER A 32 1.76 -13.32 -14.77
C SER A 32 1.69 -11.91 -14.18
N THR A 33 2.29 -10.92 -14.85
CA THR A 33 2.26 -9.52 -14.43
C THR A 33 0.83 -8.98 -14.41
N LEU A 34 0.09 -9.13 -15.51
CA LEU A 34 -1.29 -8.65 -15.62
C LEU A 34 -2.24 -9.39 -14.67
N ALA A 35 -2.01 -10.70 -14.43
CA ALA A 35 -2.82 -11.47 -13.50
C ALA A 35 -2.70 -10.94 -12.06
N ILE A 36 -1.51 -10.50 -11.62
CA ILE A 36 -1.33 -9.90 -10.30
C ILE A 36 -2.02 -8.53 -10.22
N ILE A 37 -1.93 -7.70 -11.27
CA ILE A 37 -2.63 -6.40 -11.31
C ILE A 37 -4.13 -6.62 -11.14
N SER A 38 -4.72 -7.55 -11.92
CA SER A 38 -6.14 -7.88 -11.81
C SER A 38 -6.52 -8.35 -10.41
N GLN A 39 -5.68 -9.19 -9.78
CA GLN A 39 -5.92 -9.64 -8.41
C GLN A 39 -5.85 -8.49 -7.38
N PHE A 40 -4.95 -7.52 -7.59
CA PHE A 40 -4.90 -6.34 -6.73
C PHE A 40 -6.18 -5.51 -6.85
N GLU A 41 -6.66 -5.28 -8.08
CA GLU A 41 -7.92 -4.57 -8.34
C GLU A 41 -9.12 -5.30 -7.73
N GLU A 42 -9.20 -6.63 -7.87
CA GLU A 42 -10.24 -7.47 -7.24
C GLU A 42 -10.22 -7.40 -5.71
N CYS A 43 -9.04 -7.24 -5.12
CA CYS A 43 -8.87 -7.03 -3.67
C CYS A 43 -9.11 -5.58 -3.22
N GLY A 44 -9.47 -4.67 -4.14
CA GLY A 44 -9.73 -3.27 -3.82
C GLY A 44 -8.47 -2.41 -3.68
N ILE A 45 -7.30 -2.90 -4.12
CA ILE A 45 -6.04 -2.12 -4.16
C ILE A 45 -6.03 -1.31 -5.45
N THR A 46 -6.77 -0.21 -5.47
CA THR A 46 -6.97 0.65 -6.65
C THR A 46 -6.36 2.05 -6.50
N GLN A 47 -5.68 2.30 -5.38
CA GLN A 47 -5.07 3.59 -5.09
C GLN A 47 -3.75 3.85 -5.82
N TYR A 48 -3.25 2.89 -6.60
CA TYR A 48 -2.00 2.99 -7.36
C TYR A 48 -2.27 2.86 -8.85
N ASP A 49 -1.43 3.52 -9.67
CA ASP A 49 -1.39 3.32 -11.12
C ASP A 49 -0.34 2.24 -11.43
N PHE A 50 -0.78 1.01 -11.58
CA PHE A 50 0.11 -0.12 -11.85
C PHE A 50 0.56 -0.17 -13.30
N VAL A 51 1.85 -0.06 -13.52
CA VAL A 51 2.49 -0.18 -14.84
C VAL A 51 3.13 -1.57 -14.96
N PRO A 52 2.67 -2.43 -15.88
CA PRO A 52 3.23 -3.77 -16.04
C PRO A 52 4.66 -3.70 -16.61
N PHE A 53 5.58 -4.41 -15.96
CA PHE A 53 6.96 -4.54 -16.39
C PHE A 53 7.40 -6.01 -16.37
N TYR A 54 7.96 -6.49 -17.47
CA TYR A 54 8.42 -7.88 -17.66
C TYR A 54 9.56 -7.93 -18.68
N PRO A 55 10.32 -9.04 -18.80
CA PRO A 55 11.40 -9.16 -19.77
C PRO A 55 10.95 -8.81 -21.20
N GLY A 56 11.67 -7.89 -21.83
CA GLY A 56 11.35 -7.34 -23.15
C GLY A 56 10.65 -5.98 -23.14
N CYS A 57 10.14 -5.53 -21.98
CA CYS A 57 9.69 -4.15 -21.82
C CYS A 57 10.87 -3.17 -21.85
N LYS A 58 10.65 -1.98 -22.40
CA LYS A 58 11.60 -0.87 -22.30
C LYS A 58 11.25 -0.06 -21.07
N ASP A 59 12.26 0.27 -20.27
CA ASP A 59 12.10 1.18 -19.14
C ASP A 59 12.07 2.64 -19.65
N THR A 60 10.87 3.11 -19.98
CA THR A 60 10.63 4.45 -20.56
C THR A 60 10.05 5.44 -19.54
N GLU A 61 9.57 4.97 -18.42
CA GLU A 61 8.84 5.76 -17.42
C GLU A 61 9.81 6.30 -16.34
N SER A 62 10.40 7.47 -16.60
CA SER A 62 11.43 8.06 -15.72
C SER A 62 10.90 8.55 -14.38
N ASP A 63 9.60 8.75 -14.24
CA ASP A 63 8.90 9.24 -13.05
C ASP A 63 8.64 8.15 -12.01
N ILE A 64 8.66 6.87 -12.39
CA ILE A 64 8.38 5.76 -11.48
C ILE A 64 9.55 5.54 -10.52
N GLN A 65 9.24 5.59 -9.21
CA GLN A 65 10.19 5.43 -8.10
C GLN A 65 9.95 4.14 -7.29
N PHE A 66 8.84 3.45 -7.53
CA PHE A 66 8.43 2.27 -6.80
C PHE A 66 8.24 1.08 -7.73
N ALA A 67 8.64 -0.10 -7.27
CA ALA A 67 8.33 -1.36 -7.94
C ALA A 67 7.86 -2.41 -6.93
N ILE A 68 6.85 -3.17 -7.33
CA ILE A 68 6.40 -4.37 -6.62
C ILE A 68 6.77 -5.58 -7.48
N THR A 69 7.37 -6.59 -6.88
CA THR A 69 7.69 -7.85 -7.55
C THR A 69 7.23 -9.05 -6.75
N ALA A 70 6.88 -10.13 -7.43
CA ALA A 70 6.42 -11.38 -6.82
C ALA A 70 7.53 -12.45 -6.84
N GLY A 71 8.65 -12.16 -6.16
CA GLY A 71 9.80 -13.07 -6.04
C GLY A 71 10.86 -12.92 -7.13
N GLU A 72 10.78 -11.84 -7.92
CA GLU A 72 11.70 -11.61 -9.07
C GLU A 72 12.43 -10.26 -8.98
N PRO A 73 13.06 -9.91 -7.84
CA PRO A 73 13.68 -8.59 -7.66
C PRO A 73 14.80 -8.29 -8.67
N GLN A 74 15.43 -9.32 -9.24
CA GLN A 74 16.47 -9.20 -10.26
C GLN A 74 15.93 -8.65 -11.62
N LEU A 75 14.61 -8.70 -11.84
CA LEU A 75 13.98 -8.17 -13.05
C LEU A 75 13.61 -6.70 -12.93
N VAL A 76 13.69 -6.13 -11.72
CA VAL A 76 13.38 -4.72 -11.49
C VAL A 76 14.49 -3.85 -12.08
N PRO A 77 14.15 -2.78 -12.83
CA PRO A 77 15.16 -1.84 -13.33
C PRO A 77 16.02 -1.27 -12.20
N SER A 78 17.34 -1.30 -12.37
CA SER A 78 18.31 -0.90 -11.33
C SER A 78 18.19 0.57 -10.88
N ARG A 79 17.53 1.41 -11.66
CA ARG A 79 17.27 2.81 -11.31
C ARG A 79 16.18 2.98 -10.26
N ILE A 80 15.32 1.97 -10.04
CA ILE A 80 14.20 2.06 -9.09
C ILE A 80 14.74 1.93 -7.67
N PRO A 81 14.60 2.96 -6.81
CA PRO A 81 15.17 2.92 -5.46
C PRO A 81 14.33 2.13 -4.47
N ASN A 82 13.01 2.10 -4.68
CA ASN A 82 12.06 1.50 -3.73
C ASN A 82 11.47 0.22 -4.31
N VAL A 83 12.05 -0.92 -3.97
CA VAL A 83 11.63 -2.24 -4.45
C VAL A 83 10.96 -3.00 -3.32
N LEU A 84 9.71 -3.37 -3.53
CA LEU A 84 8.93 -4.20 -2.63
C LEU A 84 8.79 -5.60 -3.21
N ASP A 85 9.46 -6.56 -2.61
CA ASP A 85 9.24 -7.97 -2.93
C ASP A 85 8.14 -8.53 -2.03
N ILE A 86 7.03 -8.96 -2.65
CA ILE A 86 5.90 -9.60 -1.99
C ILE A 86 6.03 -11.14 -1.97
N GLY A 87 7.20 -11.66 -2.28
CA GLY A 87 7.47 -13.09 -2.33
C GLY A 87 6.75 -13.82 -3.45
N ASN A 88 7.04 -15.11 -3.58
CA ASN A 88 6.44 -15.93 -4.64
C ASN A 88 4.92 -16.01 -4.50
N ARG A 89 4.25 -16.09 -5.66
CA ARG A 89 2.81 -16.38 -5.71
C ARG A 89 2.52 -17.74 -5.08
N ILE A 90 1.42 -17.82 -4.35
CA ILE A 90 0.95 -19.04 -3.70
C ILE A 90 -0.14 -19.71 -4.52
N ILE A 91 -0.30 -21.00 -4.33
CA ILE A 91 -1.41 -21.76 -4.95
C ILE A 91 -2.72 -21.34 -4.26
N ASP A 92 -3.72 -20.98 -5.06
CA ASP A 92 -5.02 -20.63 -4.53
C ASP A 92 -5.67 -21.80 -3.76
N ILE A 93 -6.38 -21.48 -2.68
CA ILE A 93 -7.06 -22.47 -1.84
C ILE A 93 -8.06 -23.30 -2.63
N SER A 94 -8.73 -22.70 -3.62
CA SER A 94 -9.68 -23.41 -4.49
C SER A 94 -9.00 -24.52 -5.27
N THR A 95 -7.80 -24.28 -5.81
CA THR A 95 -6.98 -25.29 -6.48
C THR A 95 -6.58 -26.41 -5.52
N ILE A 96 -6.19 -26.07 -4.29
CA ILE A 96 -5.83 -27.08 -3.27
C ILE A 96 -7.04 -27.94 -2.94
N LEU A 97 -8.22 -27.36 -2.78
CA LEU A 97 -9.44 -28.10 -2.49
C LEU A 97 -9.86 -29.03 -3.67
N GLN A 98 -9.76 -28.54 -4.91
CA GLN A 98 -9.99 -29.37 -6.10
C GLN A 98 -9.03 -30.57 -6.19
N LEU A 99 -7.75 -30.35 -5.86
CA LEU A 99 -6.78 -31.45 -5.79
C LEU A 99 -7.12 -32.45 -4.68
N CYS A 100 -7.54 -31.96 -3.51
CA CYS A 100 -7.98 -32.83 -2.42
C CYS A 100 -9.19 -33.68 -2.84
N GLU A 101 -10.15 -33.12 -3.54
CA GLU A 101 -11.29 -33.82 -4.07
C GLU A 101 -10.87 -34.88 -5.12
N TYR A 102 -10.08 -34.48 -6.10
CA TYR A 102 -9.58 -35.36 -7.16
C TYR A 102 -8.82 -36.56 -6.63
N PHE A 103 -7.98 -36.36 -5.60
CA PHE A 103 -7.22 -37.44 -4.98
C PHE A 103 -7.96 -38.11 -3.82
N SER A 104 -9.23 -37.81 -3.60
CA SER A 104 -10.04 -38.37 -2.51
C SER A 104 -9.37 -38.26 -1.13
N ILE A 105 -8.75 -37.13 -0.88
CA ILE A 105 -8.06 -36.86 0.39
C ILE A 105 -9.07 -36.86 1.55
N PRO A 106 -8.76 -37.48 2.71
CA PRO A 106 -9.68 -37.52 3.85
C PRO A 106 -10.12 -36.13 4.31
N LEU A 107 -11.42 -35.97 4.61
CA LEU A 107 -12.04 -34.71 5.01
C LEU A 107 -11.34 -34.04 6.20
N GLN A 108 -10.76 -34.80 7.11
CA GLN A 108 -9.97 -34.29 8.23
C GLN A 108 -8.76 -33.48 7.77
N THR A 109 -8.08 -33.91 6.70
CA THR A 109 -6.94 -33.19 6.11
C THR A 109 -7.41 -31.94 5.39
N VAL A 110 -8.50 -32.00 4.65
CA VAL A 110 -9.12 -30.85 3.98
C VAL A 110 -9.49 -29.77 5.01
N ASN A 111 -10.15 -30.16 6.10
CA ASN A 111 -10.51 -29.25 7.18
C ASN A 111 -9.28 -28.59 7.84
N ARG A 112 -8.17 -29.32 7.97
CA ARG A 112 -6.92 -28.79 8.51
C ARG A 112 -6.31 -27.74 7.57
N VAL A 113 -6.29 -28.00 6.28
CA VAL A 113 -5.79 -27.06 5.26
C VAL A 113 -6.64 -25.78 5.27
N SER A 114 -7.96 -25.90 5.21
CA SER A 114 -8.89 -24.77 5.24
C SER A 114 -8.73 -23.94 6.51
N ARG A 115 -8.59 -24.58 7.67
CA ARG A 115 -8.38 -23.88 8.95
C ARG A 115 -7.08 -23.10 8.98
N ASN A 116 -5.99 -23.69 8.47
CA ASN A 116 -4.70 -23.01 8.39
C ASN A 116 -4.78 -21.78 7.48
N TYR A 117 -5.44 -21.88 6.35
CA TYR A 117 -5.65 -20.77 5.43
C TYR A 117 -6.44 -19.63 6.08
N VAL A 118 -7.55 -19.95 6.76
CA VAL A 118 -8.35 -18.98 7.49
C VAL A 118 -7.53 -18.30 8.60
N ASN A 119 -6.73 -19.08 9.34
CA ASN A 119 -5.86 -18.52 10.39
C ASN A 119 -4.81 -17.56 9.82
N GLN A 120 -4.25 -17.84 8.65
CA GLN A 120 -3.32 -16.92 7.98
C GLN A 120 -4.01 -15.59 7.61
N ILE A 121 -5.21 -15.66 7.04
CA ILE A 121 -6.00 -14.45 6.72
C ILE A 121 -6.29 -13.65 7.99
N LEU A 122 -6.75 -14.30 9.05
CA LEU A 122 -7.05 -13.65 10.33
C LEU A 122 -5.82 -12.99 10.94
N HIS A 123 -4.64 -13.60 10.80
CA HIS A 123 -3.39 -13.00 11.26
C HIS A 123 -3.07 -11.71 10.47
N THR A 124 -3.21 -11.74 9.17
CA THR A 124 -2.98 -10.57 8.30
C THR A 124 -3.94 -9.43 8.66
N VAL A 125 -5.24 -9.72 8.84
CA VAL A 125 -6.24 -8.72 9.23
C VAL A 125 -5.88 -8.09 10.58
N LYS A 126 -5.53 -8.88 11.59
CA LYS A 126 -5.13 -8.36 12.91
C LYS A 126 -3.89 -7.48 12.85
N THR A 127 -2.92 -7.85 12.03
CA THR A 127 -1.71 -7.06 11.84
C THR A 127 -2.04 -5.70 11.22
N SER A 128 -2.89 -5.68 10.18
CA SER A 128 -3.34 -4.44 9.53
C SER A 128 -4.12 -3.53 10.50
N GLU A 129 -4.99 -4.10 11.33
CA GLU A 129 -5.75 -3.39 12.37
C GLU A 129 -4.82 -2.71 13.40
N THR A 130 -3.75 -3.41 13.79
CA THR A 130 -2.74 -2.86 14.71
C THR A 130 -1.98 -1.70 14.08
N TYR A 131 -1.58 -1.80 12.81
CA TYR A 131 -0.91 -0.70 12.09
C TYR A 131 -1.82 0.52 11.97
N TYR A 132 -3.08 0.33 11.58
CA TYR A 132 -4.05 1.42 11.49
C TYR A 132 -4.27 2.12 12.83
N THR A 133 -4.42 1.36 13.90
CA THR A 133 -4.59 1.91 15.26
C THR A 133 -3.36 2.72 15.70
N ASN A 134 -2.16 2.20 15.47
CA ASN A 134 -0.92 2.90 15.77
C ASN A 134 -0.77 4.18 14.94
N TYR A 135 -1.14 4.14 13.67
CA TYR A 135 -1.12 5.33 12.80
C TYR A 135 -2.04 6.42 13.34
N VAL A 136 -3.30 6.08 13.64
CA VAL A 136 -4.27 7.04 14.18
C VAL A 136 -3.81 7.62 15.52
N GLN A 137 -3.28 6.79 16.42
CA GLN A 137 -2.74 7.27 17.70
C GLN A 137 -1.55 8.21 17.53
N THR A 138 -0.64 7.90 16.59
CA THR A 138 0.52 8.74 16.30
C THR A 138 0.10 10.09 15.72
N GLU A 139 -0.86 10.10 14.81
CA GLU A 139 -1.43 11.31 14.24
C GLU A 139 -2.09 12.18 15.30
N GLN A 140 -2.92 11.59 16.15
CA GLN A 140 -3.55 12.30 17.28
C GLN A 140 -2.52 12.88 18.24
N LEU A 141 -1.47 12.12 18.59
CA LEU A 141 -0.40 12.60 19.45
C LEU A 141 0.36 13.77 18.82
N MET A 142 0.64 13.67 17.51
CA MET A 142 1.30 14.76 16.78
C MET A 142 0.43 16.03 16.78
N GLN A 143 -0.86 15.93 16.57
CA GLN A 143 -1.79 17.05 16.66
C GLN A 143 -1.77 17.67 18.07
N VAL A 144 -1.88 16.88 19.13
CA VAL A 144 -1.83 17.37 20.51
C VAL A 144 -0.52 18.12 20.78
N ILE A 145 0.62 17.60 20.33
CA ILE A 145 1.93 18.25 20.47
C ILE A 145 1.93 19.58 19.74
N LEU A 146 1.55 19.62 18.47
CA LEU A 146 1.55 20.83 17.64
C LEU A 146 0.63 21.92 18.20
N PHE A 147 -0.53 21.55 18.76
CA PHE A 147 -1.45 22.50 19.39
C PHE A 147 -0.98 22.98 20.77
N SER A 148 -0.22 22.16 21.51
CA SER A 148 0.26 22.50 22.85
C SER A 148 1.53 23.35 22.85
N LEU A 149 2.28 23.38 21.77
CA LEU A 149 3.49 24.18 21.67
C LEU A 149 3.22 25.67 21.84
N PRO A 150 4.06 26.39 22.62
CA PRO A 150 3.89 27.85 22.87
C PRO A 150 4.32 28.70 21.68
N ILE A 151 4.73 28.12 20.57
CA ILE A 151 5.18 28.76 19.35
C ILE A 151 4.14 28.65 18.23
N GLY A 152 4.09 29.68 17.36
CA GLY A 152 3.27 29.63 16.15
C GLY A 152 3.92 28.74 15.08
N ILE A 153 3.16 27.78 14.55
CA ILE A 153 3.62 26.86 13.51
C ILE A 153 2.68 27.00 12.31
N CYS A 154 3.28 27.13 11.12
CA CYS A 154 2.59 27.04 9.85
C CYS A 154 3.43 26.18 8.89
N LEU A 155 2.79 25.17 8.29
CA LEU A 155 3.40 24.27 7.30
C LEU A 155 2.81 24.58 5.93
N PHE A 156 3.67 24.59 4.91
CA PHE A 156 3.31 24.83 3.53
C PHE A 156 3.61 23.61 2.68
N GLY A 157 2.74 23.32 1.73
CA GLY A 157 3.01 22.39 0.65
C GLY A 157 4.05 22.95 -0.34
N ALA A 158 4.54 22.07 -1.21
CA ALA A 158 5.45 22.47 -2.30
C ALA A 158 4.82 23.49 -3.27
N ASP A 159 3.50 23.57 -3.31
CA ASP A 159 2.68 24.50 -4.10
C ASP A 159 2.45 25.86 -3.36
N GLY A 160 3.04 26.06 -2.17
CA GLY A 160 2.89 27.27 -1.36
C GLY A 160 1.53 27.38 -0.64
N ARG A 161 0.70 26.34 -0.65
CA ARG A 161 -0.56 26.32 0.09
C ARG A 161 -0.36 25.87 1.53
N ILE A 162 -1.18 26.40 2.43
CA ILE A 162 -1.15 26.05 3.86
C ILE A 162 -1.65 24.61 4.00
N GLN A 163 -0.81 23.73 4.54
CA GLN A 163 -1.16 22.36 4.92
C GLN A 163 -1.60 22.26 6.38
N PHE A 164 -1.02 23.08 7.23
CA PHE A 164 -1.33 23.11 8.66
C PHE A 164 -0.98 24.46 9.26
N MET A 165 -1.78 24.92 10.22
CA MET A 165 -1.50 26.10 11.01
C MET A 165 -2.07 25.93 12.42
N ASN A 166 -1.23 26.16 13.46
CA ASN A 166 -1.75 26.10 14.82
C ASN A 166 -2.35 27.45 15.28
N ALA A 167 -3.18 27.41 16.31
CA ALA A 167 -3.87 28.59 16.83
C ALA A 167 -2.90 29.73 17.27
N LYS A 168 -1.69 29.40 17.72
CA LYS A 168 -0.68 30.38 18.11
C LYS A 168 -0.17 31.18 16.93
N PHE A 169 0.03 30.55 15.79
CA PHE A 169 0.40 31.21 14.54
C PHE A 169 -0.74 32.14 14.08
N ALA A 170 -1.96 31.60 14.00
CA ALA A 170 -3.14 32.38 13.61
C ALA A 170 -3.29 33.64 14.47
N HIS A 171 -3.16 33.52 15.79
CA HIS A 171 -3.25 34.63 16.72
C HIS A 171 -2.10 35.67 16.54
N ALA A 172 -0.87 35.20 16.32
CA ALA A 172 0.28 36.10 16.13
C ALA A 172 0.16 36.98 14.88
N PHE A 173 -0.54 36.48 13.84
CA PHE A 173 -0.80 37.24 12.60
C PHE A 173 -2.20 37.84 12.53
N SER A 174 -2.98 37.78 13.64
CA SER A 174 -4.35 38.30 13.70
C SER A 174 -5.30 37.72 12.65
N LEU A 175 -5.05 36.47 12.27
CA LEU A 175 -5.85 35.77 11.30
C LEU A 175 -7.18 35.30 11.94
N PRO A 176 -8.31 35.33 11.20
CA PRO A 176 -9.58 34.79 11.71
C PRO A 176 -9.48 33.28 11.98
N SER A 177 -10.31 32.75 12.88
CA SER A 177 -10.31 31.32 13.27
C SER A 177 -10.95 30.40 12.21
N SER A 178 -10.82 30.73 10.93
CA SER A 178 -11.34 29.92 9.81
C SER A 178 -10.32 28.84 9.42
N ASN A 179 -10.84 27.78 8.79
CA ASN A 179 -9.97 26.72 8.25
C ASN A 179 -9.22 27.23 7.02
N PHE A 180 -7.89 27.37 7.12
CA PHE A 180 -7.02 27.86 6.04
C PHE A 180 -6.34 26.75 5.25
N GLU A 181 -6.59 25.48 5.55
CA GLU A 181 -6.00 24.37 4.82
C GLU A 181 -6.31 24.45 3.33
N GLY A 182 -5.29 24.29 2.52
CA GLY A 182 -5.39 24.35 1.06
C GLY A 182 -5.41 25.77 0.47
N GLN A 183 -5.41 26.83 1.28
CA GLN A 183 -5.37 28.21 0.79
C GLN A 183 -3.93 28.72 0.62
N PRO A 184 -3.64 29.58 -0.37
CA PRO A 184 -2.36 30.24 -0.46
C PRO A 184 -2.22 31.28 0.68
N PHE A 185 -1.04 31.32 1.30
CA PHE A 185 -0.81 32.23 2.44
C PHE A 185 -1.05 33.71 2.11
N SER A 186 -0.80 34.11 0.86
CA SER A 186 -1.03 35.46 0.36
C SER A 186 -2.49 35.92 0.41
N GLU A 187 -3.46 35.01 0.48
CA GLU A 187 -4.88 35.31 0.59
C GLU A 187 -5.37 35.36 2.04
N CYS A 188 -4.50 35.01 2.99
CA CYS A 188 -4.83 34.98 4.41
C CYS A 188 -4.37 36.27 5.17
N LEU A 189 -3.56 37.11 4.54
CA LEU A 189 -3.09 38.38 5.05
C LEU A 189 -3.95 39.55 4.56
#